data_9da2fa72282709c3ab9bf4045058056e
#
_entry.id   9da2fa72282709c3ab9bf4045058056e
#
_cell.length_a   1.000
_cell.length_b   1.000
_cell.length_c   1.000
_cell.angle_alpha   90.00
_cell.angle_beta   90.00
_cell.angle_gamma   90.00
#
_symmetry.space_group_name_H-M   'P 1'
#
loop_
_entity.id
_entity.type
_entity.pdbx_description
1 polymer ?
#
loop_
_entity_poly.entity_id
_entity_poly.type
_entity_poly.pdbx_seq_one_letter_code
_entity_poly.pdbx_strand_id
1 'polypeptide(L)'
;MTDYQIIEAVRAYVRGEETDFDISDILKTHRCYALLKPNNNQELLERVVNTAALKERYGSCEMFFKNASFPYAIVKGAVLSLAVCGDPARRVSGDIDILINRRDADSAKRLLLECGFIQGRVTENGIVPFSRKEILYQTVTSHQTAPYVKKTDNPLCPYINVDINTDILWGESEQHSDMDEVLSHREKLSLFGEKIYKLTAETEFIALCLHHYKDMNSIYLLSQGSLCLGLFCDIYFYIRNAHPLADEVLSIARKLGVGRFIYVCLAYTMELFSDECLLPYLNRFESERDDTLLESFGLNDEERKRWDIPLIQRIFHPDLPKHMQASLNEKDLEKIRINRENM
;
A
#
# COMPACT_ATOMS: atom_id res chain seq x y z
N MET A 1 -25.21 11.24 -10.71
CA MET A 1 -24.54 10.14 -11.42
C MET A 1 -24.68 8.89 -10.56
N THR A 2 -25.04 7.75 -11.12
CA THR A 2 -25.07 6.48 -10.39
C THR A 2 -23.65 5.91 -10.29
N ASP A 3 -23.40 5.01 -9.33
CA ASP A 3 -22.09 4.36 -9.16
C ASP A 3 -21.64 3.64 -10.44
N TYR A 4 -22.56 3.00 -11.15
CA TYR A 4 -22.29 2.36 -12.44
C TYR A 4 -21.93 3.35 -13.54
N GLN A 5 -22.55 4.52 -13.59
CA GLN A 5 -22.17 5.57 -14.57
C GLN A 5 -20.76 6.11 -14.27
N ILE A 6 -20.36 6.18 -12.98
CA ILE A 6 -19.00 6.56 -12.59
C ILE A 6 -17.99 5.52 -13.10
N ILE A 7 -18.25 4.24 -12.90
CA ILE A 7 -17.36 3.17 -13.37
C ILE A 7 -17.25 3.15 -14.89
N GLU A 8 -18.36 3.32 -15.63
CA GLU A 8 -18.31 3.41 -17.08
C GLU A 8 -17.50 4.63 -17.57
N ALA A 9 -17.64 5.78 -16.90
CA ALA A 9 -16.82 6.96 -17.21
C ALA A 9 -15.32 6.70 -16.90
N VAL A 10 -14.98 5.99 -15.81
CA VAL A 10 -13.62 5.59 -15.51
C VAL A 10 -13.07 4.64 -16.57
N ARG A 11 -13.85 3.63 -16.99
CA ARG A 11 -13.47 2.70 -18.06
C ARG A 11 -13.20 3.43 -19.39
N ALA A 12 -14.08 4.33 -19.80
CA ALA A 12 -13.90 5.15 -20.98
C ALA A 12 -12.64 6.02 -20.88
N TYR A 13 -12.44 6.69 -19.74
CA TYR A 13 -11.25 7.50 -19.49
C TYR A 13 -9.95 6.70 -19.58
N VAL A 14 -9.92 5.47 -19.02
CA VAL A 14 -8.78 4.54 -19.08
C VAL A 14 -8.46 4.14 -20.53
N ARG A 15 -9.49 3.96 -21.38
CA ARG A 15 -9.33 3.65 -22.80
C ARG A 15 -8.98 4.88 -23.66
N GLY A 16 -8.95 6.09 -23.07
CA GLY A 16 -8.70 7.33 -23.78
C GLY A 16 -9.89 7.81 -24.62
N GLU A 17 -11.08 7.34 -24.29
CA GLU A 17 -12.34 7.75 -24.90
C GLU A 17 -12.85 9.04 -24.24
N GLU A 18 -13.62 9.83 -24.98
CA GLU A 18 -14.31 11.00 -24.43
C GLU A 18 -15.43 10.54 -23.47
N THR A 19 -15.60 11.26 -22.39
CA THR A 19 -16.68 11.04 -21.41
C THR A 19 -17.54 12.28 -21.32
N ASP A 20 -18.85 12.09 -21.21
CA ASP A 20 -19.81 13.19 -21.01
C ASP A 20 -19.70 13.82 -19.61
N PHE A 21 -18.90 13.25 -18.73
CA PHE A 21 -18.79 13.62 -17.33
C PHE A 21 -17.35 14.00 -16.95
N ASP A 22 -17.19 15.11 -16.25
CA ASP A 22 -15.95 15.40 -15.53
C ASP A 22 -15.89 14.57 -14.24
N ILE A 23 -14.97 13.61 -14.22
CA ILE A 23 -14.74 12.72 -13.07
C ILE A 23 -13.48 13.09 -12.25
N SER A 24 -12.88 14.25 -12.53
CA SER A 24 -11.60 14.65 -11.91
C SER A 24 -11.65 14.66 -10.38
N ASP A 25 -12.73 15.19 -9.80
CA ASP A 25 -12.88 15.23 -8.34
C ASP A 25 -13.09 13.83 -7.75
N ILE A 26 -13.80 12.96 -8.47
CA ILE A 26 -13.97 11.54 -8.06
C ILE A 26 -12.62 10.84 -8.09
N LEU A 27 -11.82 11.01 -9.15
CA LEU A 27 -10.49 10.42 -9.24
C LEU A 27 -9.56 10.91 -8.12
N LYS A 28 -9.63 12.21 -7.77
CA LYS A 28 -8.87 12.77 -6.63
C LYS A 28 -9.31 12.17 -5.30
N THR A 29 -10.61 12.17 -5.02
CA THR A 29 -11.20 11.63 -3.78
C THR A 29 -10.84 10.15 -3.61
N HIS A 30 -10.89 9.39 -4.69
CA HIS A 30 -10.56 7.97 -4.71
C HIS A 30 -9.07 7.66 -4.94
N ARG A 31 -8.16 8.66 -4.92
CA ARG A 31 -6.70 8.51 -5.03
C ARG A 31 -6.23 7.79 -6.30
N CYS A 32 -6.94 7.98 -7.41
CA CYS A 32 -6.60 7.36 -8.70
C CYS A 32 -5.44 8.10 -9.39
N TYR A 33 -4.28 8.17 -8.75
CA TYR A 33 -3.13 9.00 -9.17
C TYR A 33 -2.63 8.72 -10.58
N ALA A 34 -2.69 7.47 -11.05
CA ALA A 34 -2.28 7.09 -12.39
C ALA A 34 -3.14 7.74 -13.48
N LEU A 35 -4.43 8.00 -13.18
CA LEU A 35 -5.39 8.62 -14.08
C LEU A 35 -5.35 10.16 -14.04
N LEU A 36 -4.90 10.76 -12.94
CA LEU A 36 -4.83 12.20 -12.81
C LEU A 36 -3.75 12.77 -13.74
N LYS A 37 -4.11 13.69 -14.62
CA LYS A 37 -3.16 14.45 -15.44
C LYS A 37 -3.01 15.85 -14.81
N PRO A 38 -1.79 16.40 -14.68
CA PRO A 38 -1.64 17.77 -14.21
C PRO A 38 -2.24 18.72 -15.24
N ASN A 39 -3.32 19.39 -14.85
CA ASN A 39 -4.10 20.25 -15.75
C ASN A 39 -3.83 21.74 -15.53
N ASN A 40 -3.07 22.10 -14.50
CA ASN A 40 -2.82 23.49 -14.14
C ASN A 40 -1.46 23.69 -13.46
N ASN A 41 -1.07 24.96 -13.35
CA ASN A 41 0.22 25.34 -12.73
C ASN A 41 0.33 24.95 -11.25
N GLN A 42 -0.79 24.86 -10.52
CA GLN A 42 -0.79 24.47 -9.13
C GLN A 42 -0.40 22.99 -8.97
N GLU A 43 -0.99 22.09 -9.77
CA GLU A 43 -0.66 20.67 -9.75
C GLU A 43 0.80 20.41 -10.17
N LEU A 44 1.33 21.20 -11.11
CA LEU A 44 2.75 21.17 -11.48
C LEU A 44 3.63 21.61 -10.30
N LEU A 45 3.24 22.67 -9.59
CA LEU A 45 3.96 23.15 -8.42
C LEU A 45 3.95 22.09 -7.29
N GLU A 46 2.81 21.50 -7.00
CA GLU A 46 2.68 20.40 -6.02
C GLU A 46 3.62 19.23 -6.35
N ARG A 47 3.76 18.89 -7.63
CA ARG A 47 4.69 17.85 -8.08
C ARG A 47 6.15 18.23 -7.87
N VAL A 48 6.52 19.50 -8.12
CA VAL A 48 7.87 20.01 -7.84
C VAL A 48 8.18 19.96 -6.34
N VAL A 49 7.23 20.40 -5.51
CA VAL A 49 7.33 20.34 -4.05
C VAL A 49 7.49 18.90 -3.57
N ASN A 50 6.65 17.98 -4.06
CA ASN A 50 6.75 16.56 -3.70
C ASN A 50 8.09 15.96 -4.13
N THR A 51 8.59 16.29 -5.33
CA THR A 51 9.92 15.85 -5.79
C THR A 51 11.03 16.34 -4.85
N ALA A 52 10.97 17.59 -4.42
CA ALA A 52 11.95 18.17 -3.48
C ALA A 52 11.88 17.47 -2.11
N ALA A 53 10.68 17.21 -1.60
CA ALA A 53 10.46 16.49 -0.35
C ALA A 53 10.99 15.04 -0.43
N LEU A 54 10.77 14.34 -1.54
CA LEU A 54 11.28 12.98 -1.74
C LEU A 54 12.81 12.95 -1.81
N LYS A 55 13.44 13.92 -2.49
CA LYS A 55 14.92 14.06 -2.48
C LYS A 55 15.47 14.21 -1.07
N GLU A 56 14.84 15.04 -0.24
CA GLU A 56 15.22 15.22 1.18
C GLU A 56 15.09 13.93 1.97
N ARG A 57 13.95 13.19 1.80
CA ARG A 57 13.71 11.94 2.49
C ARG A 57 14.74 10.87 2.15
N TYR A 58 14.97 10.64 0.84
CA TYR A 58 15.94 9.64 0.39
C TYR A 58 17.37 10.01 0.76
N GLY A 59 17.78 11.26 0.59
CA GLY A 59 19.11 11.75 1.00
C GLY A 59 19.34 11.62 2.51
N SER A 60 18.31 11.82 3.34
CA SER A 60 18.40 11.61 4.80
C SER A 60 18.63 10.14 5.20
N CYS A 61 18.33 9.20 4.30
CA CYS A 61 18.58 7.76 4.49
C CYS A 61 19.84 7.27 3.76
N GLU A 62 20.65 8.14 3.16
CA GLU A 62 21.84 7.79 2.38
C GLU A 62 22.78 6.83 3.13
N MET A 63 23.09 7.12 4.39
CA MET A 63 23.94 6.25 5.23
C MET A 63 23.35 4.87 5.43
N PHE A 64 22.02 4.77 5.62
CA PHE A 64 21.32 3.49 5.70
C PHE A 64 21.51 2.71 4.40
N PHE A 65 21.24 3.31 3.26
CA PHE A 65 21.33 2.63 1.96
C PHE A 65 22.75 2.16 1.62
N LYS A 66 23.77 2.93 2.03
CA LYS A 66 25.17 2.59 1.79
C LYS A 66 25.72 1.53 2.73
N ASN A 67 25.27 1.50 3.99
CA ASN A 67 25.87 0.70 5.05
C ASN A 67 25.05 -0.54 5.46
N ALA A 68 23.83 -0.70 4.93
CA ALA A 68 23.03 -1.90 5.19
C ALA A 68 23.75 -3.15 4.65
N SER A 69 24.28 -3.98 5.55
CA SER A 69 24.94 -5.25 5.23
C SER A 69 24.00 -6.45 5.17
N PHE A 70 22.72 -6.20 5.37
CA PHE A 70 21.63 -7.18 5.32
C PHE A 70 20.70 -6.90 4.11
N PRO A 71 19.95 -7.92 3.65
CA PRO A 71 18.96 -7.73 2.59
C PRO A 71 17.85 -6.76 3.01
N TYR A 72 17.57 -5.78 2.14
CA TYR A 72 16.41 -4.89 2.28
C TYR A 72 15.83 -4.53 0.92
N ALA A 73 14.59 -4.06 0.90
CA ALA A 73 13.96 -3.46 -0.27
C ALA A 73 13.10 -2.25 0.16
N ILE A 74 13.11 -1.19 -0.64
CA ILE A 74 12.13 -0.12 -0.52
C ILE A 74 10.86 -0.59 -1.22
N VAL A 75 9.74 -0.46 -0.54
CA VAL A 75 8.42 -0.86 -1.04
C VAL A 75 7.46 0.33 -1.02
N LYS A 76 6.37 0.29 -1.78
CA LYS A 76 5.35 1.34 -1.84
C LYS A 76 5.90 2.73 -2.24
N GLY A 77 5.28 3.80 -1.75
CA GLY A 77 5.72 5.19 -1.92
C GLY A 77 6.17 5.54 -3.34
N ALA A 78 7.37 6.11 -3.45
CA ALA A 78 7.94 6.56 -4.73
C ALA A 78 8.29 5.41 -5.69
N VAL A 79 8.62 4.22 -5.17
CA VAL A 79 8.92 3.04 -6.00
C VAL A 79 7.66 2.56 -6.70
N LEU A 80 6.57 2.40 -5.96
CA LEU A 80 5.26 2.07 -6.53
C LEU A 80 4.75 3.17 -7.47
N SER A 81 4.94 4.44 -7.12
CA SER A 81 4.57 5.57 -7.98
C SER A 81 5.29 5.51 -9.33
N LEU A 82 6.58 5.14 -9.33
CA LEU A 82 7.35 4.96 -10.55
C LEU A 82 6.78 3.81 -11.40
N ALA A 83 6.48 2.66 -10.80
CA ALA A 83 5.95 1.49 -11.49
C ALA A 83 4.55 1.75 -12.08
N VAL A 84 3.65 2.39 -11.32
CA VAL A 84 2.24 2.62 -11.69
C VAL A 84 2.07 3.84 -12.59
N CYS A 85 2.82 4.92 -12.34
CA CYS A 85 2.61 6.22 -13.00
C CYS A 85 3.76 6.62 -13.93
N GLY A 86 4.88 5.88 -13.97
CA GLY A 86 6.10 6.27 -14.69
C GLY A 86 6.83 7.47 -14.07
N ASP A 87 6.40 7.93 -12.88
CA ASP A 87 6.93 9.10 -12.20
C ASP A 87 6.91 8.89 -10.68
N PRO A 88 8.08 8.88 -10.01
CA PRO A 88 8.18 8.59 -8.59
C PRO A 88 7.53 9.64 -7.68
N ALA A 89 7.30 10.85 -8.18
CA ALA A 89 6.72 11.96 -7.44
C ALA A 89 5.22 12.17 -7.72
N ARG A 90 4.59 11.30 -8.53
CA ARG A 90 3.18 11.44 -8.91
C ARG A 90 2.24 11.18 -7.74
N ARG A 91 2.54 10.15 -6.95
CA ARG A 91 1.79 9.84 -5.72
C ARG A 91 2.41 10.60 -4.55
N VAL A 92 1.55 11.22 -3.75
CA VAL A 92 2.00 11.79 -2.48
C VAL A 92 2.21 10.65 -1.48
N SER A 93 3.43 10.50 -0.98
CA SER A 93 3.79 9.58 0.09
C SER A 93 4.33 10.37 1.27
N GLY A 94 3.97 9.99 2.49
CA GLY A 94 4.41 10.64 3.74
C GLY A 94 5.69 10.05 4.33
N ASP A 95 6.03 8.82 3.94
CA ASP A 95 7.00 7.93 4.56
C ASP A 95 7.90 7.23 3.54
N ILE A 96 8.91 6.54 4.06
CA ILE A 96 9.69 5.53 3.33
C ILE A 96 9.46 4.19 4.01
N ASP A 97 8.84 3.26 3.30
CA ASP A 97 8.66 1.87 3.74
C ASP A 97 9.89 1.03 3.36
N ILE A 98 10.60 0.50 4.34
CA ILE A 98 11.74 -0.39 4.16
C ILE A 98 11.35 -1.80 4.61
N LEU A 99 11.44 -2.77 3.71
CA LEU A 99 11.20 -4.18 3.99
C LEU A 99 12.51 -4.88 4.32
N ILE A 100 12.55 -5.60 5.44
CA ILE A 100 13.71 -6.38 5.91
C ILE A 100 13.26 -7.72 6.50
N ASN A 101 14.20 -8.63 6.71
CA ASN A 101 13.94 -9.78 7.57
C ASN A 101 13.89 -9.35 9.05
N ARG A 102 12.99 -9.93 9.84
CA ARG A 102 12.82 -9.60 11.28
C ARG A 102 14.12 -9.73 12.08
N ARG A 103 14.99 -10.69 11.73
CA ARG A 103 16.30 -10.87 12.39
C ARG A 103 17.25 -9.68 12.22
N ASP A 104 17.02 -8.84 11.20
CA ASP A 104 17.86 -7.68 10.87
C ASP A 104 17.34 -6.38 11.51
N ALA A 105 16.22 -6.42 12.24
CA ALA A 105 15.56 -5.25 12.82
C ALA A 105 16.46 -4.40 13.73
N ASP A 106 17.28 -5.04 14.58
CA ASP A 106 18.22 -4.33 15.46
C ASP A 106 19.35 -3.65 14.68
N SER A 107 19.80 -4.24 13.57
CA SER A 107 20.80 -3.65 12.70
C SER A 107 20.24 -2.47 11.92
N ALA A 108 19.03 -2.60 11.40
CA ALA A 108 18.30 -1.50 10.76
C ALA A 108 18.05 -0.34 11.71
N LYS A 109 17.63 -0.64 12.95
CA LYS A 109 17.47 0.37 14.02
C LYS A 109 18.74 1.16 14.26
N ARG A 110 19.89 0.48 14.44
CA ARG A 110 21.17 1.16 14.66
C ARG A 110 21.51 2.13 13.53
N LEU A 111 21.38 1.69 12.27
CA LEU A 111 21.65 2.54 11.11
C LEU A 111 20.70 3.74 11.05
N LEU A 112 19.41 3.59 11.34
CA LEU A 112 18.48 4.72 11.38
C LEU A 112 18.78 5.70 12.50
N LEU A 113 19.20 5.21 13.70
CA LEU A 113 19.66 6.09 14.78
C LEU A 113 20.92 6.87 14.37
N GLU A 114 21.88 6.24 13.68
CA GLU A 114 23.08 6.90 13.13
C GLU A 114 22.73 7.93 12.05
N CYS A 115 21.64 7.71 11.28
CA CYS A 115 21.07 8.71 10.36
C CYS A 115 20.36 9.88 11.08
N GLY A 116 20.26 9.86 12.40
CA GLY A 116 19.60 10.88 13.21
C GLY A 116 18.08 10.70 13.36
N PHE A 117 17.54 9.53 13.04
CA PHE A 117 16.14 9.20 13.33
C PHE A 117 15.97 8.76 14.78
N ILE A 118 14.78 8.96 15.34
CA ILE A 118 14.36 8.40 16.63
C ILE A 118 13.03 7.67 16.47
N GLN A 119 12.79 6.65 17.31
CA GLN A 119 11.46 6.03 17.36
C GLN A 119 10.48 6.95 18.09
N GLY A 120 9.48 7.45 17.38
CA GLY A 120 8.55 8.44 17.89
C GLY A 120 7.46 8.83 16.90
N ARG A 121 6.66 9.80 17.27
CA ARG A 121 5.63 10.39 16.42
C ARG A 121 5.79 11.90 16.33
N VAL A 122 5.36 12.46 15.20
CA VAL A 122 5.27 13.90 15.01
C VAL A 122 3.99 14.41 15.64
N THR A 123 4.08 15.49 16.42
CA THR A 123 2.96 16.20 17.03
C THR A 123 3.04 17.69 16.67
N GLU A 124 2.04 18.47 17.02
CA GLU A 124 2.07 19.94 16.87
C GLU A 124 3.26 20.60 17.60
N ASN A 125 3.72 19.98 18.68
CA ASN A 125 4.85 20.48 19.49
C ASN A 125 6.21 19.89 19.07
N GLY A 126 6.28 19.17 17.97
CA GLY A 126 7.49 18.52 17.46
C GLY A 126 7.47 17.00 17.62
N ILE A 127 8.66 16.39 17.69
CA ILE A 127 8.77 14.93 17.81
C ILE A 127 8.65 14.50 19.28
N VAL A 128 7.76 13.53 19.53
CA VAL A 128 7.60 12.87 20.84
C VAL A 128 8.13 11.44 20.72
N PRO A 129 9.19 11.08 21.45
CA PRO A 129 9.70 9.71 21.47
C PRO A 129 8.66 8.73 22.03
N PHE A 130 8.62 7.52 21.47
CA PHE A 130 7.80 6.45 22.02
C PHE A 130 8.40 5.91 23.33
N SER A 131 7.52 5.60 24.28
CA SER A 131 7.88 4.83 25.46
C SER A 131 8.20 3.37 25.06
N ARG A 132 8.93 2.67 25.95
CA ARG A 132 9.23 1.23 25.77
C ARG A 132 7.96 0.38 25.59
N LYS A 133 6.87 0.76 26.27
CA LYS A 133 5.57 0.06 26.18
C LYS A 133 4.95 0.23 24.79
N GLU A 134 4.95 1.44 24.23
CA GLU A 134 4.44 1.72 22.90
C GLU A 134 5.25 0.99 21.83
N ILE A 135 6.58 1.00 21.91
CA ILE A 135 7.45 0.26 21.00
C ILE A 135 7.14 -1.23 21.02
N LEU A 136 7.04 -1.82 22.24
CA LEU A 136 6.74 -3.24 22.40
C LEU A 136 5.36 -3.59 21.83
N TYR A 137 4.35 -2.77 22.12
CA TYR A 137 2.98 -2.97 21.61
C TYR A 137 2.99 -3.03 20.09
N GLN A 138 3.55 -2.03 19.41
CA GLN A 138 3.60 -1.99 17.96
C GLN A 138 4.38 -3.16 17.35
N THR A 139 5.50 -3.57 17.97
CA THR A 139 6.31 -4.69 17.49
C THR A 139 5.57 -6.04 17.59
N VAL A 140 4.69 -6.20 18.59
CA VAL A 140 3.96 -7.46 18.82
C VAL A 140 2.67 -7.53 18.00
N THR A 141 1.97 -6.40 17.81
CA THR A 141 0.65 -6.35 17.16
C THR A 141 0.72 -6.05 15.66
N SER A 142 1.91 -5.75 15.14
CA SER A 142 2.08 -5.32 13.75
C SER A 142 3.24 -6.07 13.09
N HIS A 143 3.24 -6.12 11.77
CA HIS A 143 4.37 -6.56 10.95
C HIS A 143 5.43 -5.44 10.79
N GLN A 144 5.25 -4.30 11.46
CA GLN A 144 6.14 -3.15 11.43
C GLN A 144 6.81 -2.97 12.80
N THR A 145 7.98 -2.35 12.80
CA THR A 145 8.53 -1.79 14.04
C THR A 145 7.86 -0.45 14.34
N ALA A 146 8.07 0.08 15.56
CA ALA A 146 7.62 1.43 15.85
C ALA A 146 8.27 2.43 14.86
N PRO A 147 7.51 3.40 14.29
CA PRO A 147 7.99 4.34 13.29
C PRO A 147 9.21 5.13 13.72
N TYR A 148 10.08 5.42 12.75
CA TYR A 148 11.23 6.29 12.93
C TYR A 148 10.94 7.66 12.35
N VAL A 149 11.26 8.72 13.09
CA VAL A 149 11.03 10.09 12.67
C VAL A 149 12.31 10.92 12.81
N LYS A 150 12.51 11.87 11.90
CA LYS A 150 13.61 12.81 11.91
C LYS A 150 13.08 14.21 11.55
N LYS A 151 13.52 15.23 12.31
CA LYS A 151 13.29 16.63 11.95
C LYS A 151 14.34 17.07 10.95
N THR A 152 13.97 17.89 9.97
CA THR A 152 14.88 18.51 9.00
C THR A 152 14.77 20.03 9.07
N ASP A 153 15.71 20.72 8.44
CA ASP A 153 15.66 22.16 8.26
C ASP A 153 14.99 22.60 6.95
N ASN A 154 14.52 21.60 6.15
CA ASN A 154 13.85 21.85 4.88
C ASN A 154 12.35 22.15 5.11
N PRO A 155 11.87 23.36 4.82
CA PRO A 155 10.47 23.72 5.05
C PRO A 155 9.47 22.93 4.18
N LEU A 156 9.92 22.36 3.06
CA LEU A 156 9.09 21.51 2.19
C LEU A 156 8.98 20.06 2.72
N CYS A 157 9.86 19.68 3.65
CA CYS A 157 9.86 18.35 4.27
C CYS A 157 10.35 18.46 5.72
N PRO A 158 9.61 19.14 6.62
CA PRO A 158 10.08 19.43 7.98
C PRO A 158 10.27 18.17 8.84
N TYR A 159 9.61 17.08 8.48
CA TYR A 159 9.73 15.79 9.14
C TYR A 159 9.80 14.67 8.12
N ILE A 160 10.60 13.65 8.44
CA ILE A 160 10.74 12.43 7.65
C ILE A 160 10.30 11.27 8.52
N ASN A 161 9.44 10.41 7.96
CA ASN A 161 9.02 9.16 8.56
C ASN A 161 9.63 7.99 7.79
N VAL A 162 10.10 6.99 8.52
CA VAL A 162 10.59 5.71 7.98
C VAL A 162 9.92 4.58 8.73
N ASP A 163 9.29 3.69 8.00
CA ASP A 163 8.63 2.50 8.51
C ASP A 163 9.43 1.25 8.13
N ILE A 164 9.80 0.46 9.12
CA ILE A 164 10.46 -0.82 8.92
C ILE A 164 9.39 -1.92 8.95
N ASN A 165 9.19 -2.55 7.80
CA ASN A 165 8.30 -3.69 7.62
C ASN A 165 9.12 -4.99 7.71
N THR A 166 8.63 -5.97 8.45
CA THR A 166 9.30 -7.26 8.66
C THR A 166 8.56 -8.44 8.02
N ASP A 167 7.47 -8.16 7.33
CA ASP A 167 6.69 -9.12 6.55
C ASP A 167 5.91 -8.37 5.45
N ILE A 168 5.52 -9.05 4.39
CA ILE A 168 4.60 -8.55 3.36
C ILE A 168 3.14 -8.86 3.68
N LEU A 169 2.88 -9.74 4.65
CA LEU A 169 1.56 -9.99 5.23
C LEU A 169 1.27 -8.99 6.36
N TRP A 170 0.06 -9.00 6.86
CA TRP A 170 -0.38 -8.15 7.98
C TRP A 170 -0.05 -8.78 9.34
N GLY A 171 0.10 -7.95 10.38
CA GLY A 171 0.63 -8.35 11.68
C GLY A 171 -0.17 -9.41 12.45
N GLU A 172 -1.46 -9.54 12.16
CA GLU A 172 -2.34 -10.54 12.80
C GLU A 172 -2.56 -11.77 11.91
N SER A 173 -1.78 -11.89 10.84
CA SER A 173 -1.79 -13.11 10.02
C SER A 173 -1.21 -14.27 10.81
N GLU A 174 -1.92 -15.40 10.82
CA GLU A 174 -1.37 -16.67 11.35
C GLU A 174 -0.23 -17.21 10.48
N GLN A 175 -0.18 -16.76 9.23
CA GLN A 175 0.85 -17.10 8.26
C GLN A 175 1.89 -15.99 8.23
N HIS A 176 3.18 -16.36 8.15
CA HIS A 176 4.30 -15.48 7.91
C HIS A 176 4.95 -15.80 6.57
N SER A 177 5.39 -14.76 5.87
CA SER A 177 6.12 -14.94 4.61
C SER A 177 7.55 -15.42 4.87
N ASP A 178 8.07 -16.25 3.97
CA ASP A 178 9.52 -16.50 3.92
C ASP A 178 10.23 -15.24 3.40
N MET A 179 10.71 -14.42 4.33
CA MET A 179 11.35 -13.15 4.01
C MET A 179 12.71 -13.32 3.32
N ASP A 180 13.36 -14.46 3.44
CA ASP A 180 14.59 -14.76 2.69
C ASP A 180 14.24 -15.01 1.20
N GLU A 181 13.16 -15.73 0.93
CA GLU A 181 12.64 -15.89 -0.44
C GLU A 181 12.21 -14.53 -1.00
N VAL A 182 11.38 -13.76 -0.29
CA VAL A 182 10.90 -12.44 -0.75
C VAL A 182 12.07 -11.51 -1.08
N LEU A 183 13.04 -11.37 -0.19
CA LEU A 183 14.18 -10.47 -0.36
C LEU A 183 15.25 -11.00 -1.33
N SER A 184 15.22 -12.29 -1.70
CA SER A 184 16.05 -12.80 -2.78
C SER A 184 15.66 -12.22 -4.14
N HIS A 185 14.38 -11.88 -4.32
CA HIS A 185 13.79 -11.25 -5.49
C HIS A 185 13.87 -9.71 -5.42
N ARG A 186 15.07 -9.14 -5.24
CA ARG A 186 15.30 -7.70 -5.24
C ARG A 186 16.28 -7.27 -6.31
N GLU A 187 16.14 -6.04 -6.77
CA GLU A 187 16.99 -5.45 -7.79
C GLU A 187 17.41 -4.03 -7.40
N LYS A 188 18.48 -3.54 -8.02
CA LYS A 188 19.00 -2.18 -7.78
C LYS A 188 18.18 -1.16 -8.56
N LEU A 189 17.88 -0.04 -7.92
CA LEU A 189 17.26 1.14 -8.51
C LEU A 189 18.04 2.40 -8.13
N SER A 190 18.20 3.33 -9.07
CA SER A 190 18.67 4.69 -8.76
C SER A 190 17.48 5.62 -8.67
N LEU A 191 17.26 6.22 -7.51
CA LEU A 191 16.10 7.08 -7.26
C LEU A 191 16.50 8.28 -6.41
N PHE A 192 16.19 9.50 -6.85
CA PHE A 192 16.52 10.78 -6.21
C PHE A 192 18.02 10.97 -5.87
N GLY A 193 18.92 10.34 -6.63
CA GLY A 193 20.38 10.40 -6.42
C GLY A 193 20.92 9.24 -5.59
N GLU A 194 20.06 8.45 -4.94
CA GLU A 194 20.45 7.33 -4.11
C GLU A 194 20.39 6.00 -4.87
N LYS A 195 21.26 5.06 -4.49
CA LYS A 195 21.22 3.67 -4.93
C LYS A 195 20.52 2.83 -3.89
N ILE A 196 19.35 2.34 -4.24
CA ILE A 196 18.50 1.55 -3.34
C ILE A 196 18.26 0.16 -3.92
N TYR A 197 17.66 -0.73 -3.13
CA TYR A 197 17.06 -1.96 -3.59
C TYR A 197 15.54 -1.84 -3.57
N LYS A 198 14.87 -2.38 -4.58
CA LYS A 198 13.43 -2.62 -4.63
C LYS A 198 13.16 -4.10 -4.92
N LEU A 199 11.94 -4.56 -4.76
CA LEU A 199 11.54 -5.90 -5.20
C LEU A 199 11.50 -5.96 -6.75
N THR A 200 11.67 -7.15 -7.33
CA THR A 200 11.37 -7.38 -8.76
C THR A 200 9.91 -7.12 -9.05
N ALA A 201 9.57 -6.92 -10.32
CA ALA A 201 8.20 -6.58 -10.70
C ALA A 201 7.15 -7.60 -10.19
N GLU A 202 7.48 -8.89 -10.22
CA GLU A 202 6.61 -9.97 -9.80
C GLU A 202 6.37 -9.92 -8.27
N THR A 203 7.45 -9.80 -7.50
CA THR A 203 7.36 -9.79 -6.02
C THR A 203 6.78 -8.47 -5.51
N GLU A 204 7.07 -7.35 -6.16
CA GLU A 204 6.46 -6.05 -5.85
C GLU A 204 4.94 -6.08 -6.13
N PHE A 205 4.51 -6.73 -7.23
CA PHE A 205 3.09 -6.93 -7.53
C PHE A 205 2.38 -7.75 -6.45
N ILE A 206 3.01 -8.84 -5.97
CA ILE A 206 2.49 -9.64 -4.86
C ILE A 206 2.35 -8.78 -3.60
N ALA A 207 3.40 -8.06 -3.22
CA ALA A 207 3.38 -7.18 -2.05
C ALA A 207 2.31 -6.07 -2.17
N LEU A 208 2.11 -5.50 -3.37
CA LEU A 208 1.04 -4.55 -3.67
C LEU A 208 -0.34 -5.18 -3.45
N CYS A 209 -0.60 -6.35 -4.03
CA CYS A 209 -1.89 -7.03 -3.87
C CYS A 209 -2.18 -7.36 -2.40
N LEU A 210 -1.20 -7.86 -1.64
CA LEU A 210 -1.38 -8.17 -0.22
C LEU A 210 -1.65 -6.92 0.62
N HIS A 211 -0.95 -5.82 0.34
CA HIS A 211 -1.23 -4.54 1.00
C HIS A 211 -2.64 -4.05 0.71
N HIS A 212 -3.07 -4.09 -0.55
CA HIS A 212 -4.41 -3.66 -0.93
C HIS A 212 -5.49 -4.63 -0.44
N TYR A 213 -5.22 -5.95 -0.44
CA TYR A 213 -6.11 -6.93 0.19
C TYR A 213 -6.35 -6.60 1.67
N LYS A 214 -5.28 -6.27 2.42
CA LYS A 214 -5.40 -5.82 3.81
C LYS A 214 -6.27 -4.56 3.92
N ASP A 215 -6.02 -3.55 3.08
CA ASP A 215 -6.74 -2.27 3.13
C ASP A 215 -8.23 -2.40 2.82
N MET A 216 -8.61 -3.35 1.93
CA MET A 216 -10.01 -3.59 1.56
C MET A 216 -10.73 -4.61 2.44
N ASN A 217 -10.04 -5.27 3.38
CA ASN A 217 -10.63 -6.34 4.20
C ASN A 217 -10.44 -6.16 5.72
N SER A 218 -9.47 -5.36 6.18
CA SER A 218 -9.30 -5.10 7.61
C SER A 218 -10.49 -4.34 8.17
N ILE A 219 -11.16 -4.89 9.21
CA ILE A 219 -12.28 -4.22 9.89
C ILE A 219 -11.87 -2.85 10.44
N TYR A 220 -10.64 -2.71 10.92
CA TYR A 220 -10.10 -1.45 11.40
C TYR A 220 -9.93 -0.43 10.26
N LEU A 221 -9.25 -0.80 9.18
CA LEU A 221 -8.98 0.11 8.06
C LEU A 221 -10.27 0.47 7.30
N LEU A 222 -11.18 -0.48 7.10
CA LEU A 222 -12.51 -0.21 6.56
C LEU A 222 -13.28 0.78 7.43
N SER A 223 -13.16 0.70 8.76
CA SER A 223 -13.77 1.68 9.67
C SER A 223 -13.18 3.09 9.56
N GLN A 224 -12.03 3.25 8.88
CA GLN A 224 -11.39 4.51 8.54
C GLN A 224 -11.65 4.93 7.07
N GLY A 225 -12.46 4.18 6.32
CA GLY A 225 -12.74 4.49 4.90
C GLY A 225 -11.59 4.16 3.95
N SER A 226 -10.85 3.06 4.21
CA SER A 226 -9.70 2.66 3.37
C SER A 226 -10.09 2.20 1.97
N LEU A 227 -11.30 1.65 1.77
CA LEU A 227 -11.74 1.14 0.48
C LEU A 227 -11.98 2.28 -0.51
N CYS A 228 -11.21 2.32 -1.57
CA CYS A 228 -11.34 3.32 -2.64
C CYS A 228 -10.93 2.74 -4.00
N LEU A 229 -11.35 3.38 -5.07
CA LEU A 229 -11.04 2.97 -6.44
C LEU A 229 -9.52 2.96 -6.72
N GLY A 230 -8.75 3.81 -6.02
CA GLY A 230 -7.30 3.92 -6.18
C GLY A 230 -6.54 2.62 -5.91
N LEU A 231 -7.03 1.76 -5.00
CA LEU A 231 -6.42 0.45 -4.74
C LEU A 231 -6.42 -0.42 -6.02
N PHE A 232 -7.51 -0.41 -6.74
CA PHE A 232 -7.68 -1.18 -7.98
C PHE A 232 -7.00 -0.51 -9.17
N CYS A 233 -6.96 0.83 -9.22
CA CYS A 233 -6.17 1.58 -10.19
C CYS A 233 -4.68 1.21 -10.09
N ASP A 234 -4.14 1.09 -8.88
CA ASP A 234 -2.75 0.72 -8.68
C ASP A 234 -2.46 -0.67 -9.26
N ILE A 235 -3.30 -1.67 -8.98
CA ILE A 235 -3.16 -3.04 -9.51
C ILE A 235 -3.25 -3.03 -11.03
N TYR A 236 -4.25 -2.36 -11.59
CA TYR A 236 -4.47 -2.28 -13.02
C TYR A 236 -3.28 -1.63 -13.76
N PHE A 237 -2.85 -0.45 -13.30
CA PHE A 237 -1.74 0.25 -13.95
C PHE A 237 -0.38 -0.39 -13.68
N TYR A 238 -0.22 -1.10 -12.55
CA TYR A 238 0.97 -1.90 -12.31
C TYR A 238 1.12 -2.99 -13.39
N ILE A 239 0.05 -3.73 -13.68
CA ILE A 239 0.05 -4.73 -14.75
C ILE A 239 0.37 -4.10 -16.09
N ARG A 240 -0.25 -2.96 -16.42
CA ARG A 240 -0.06 -2.28 -17.71
C ARG A 240 1.31 -1.65 -17.92
N ASN A 241 1.97 -1.20 -16.87
CA ASN A 241 3.18 -0.40 -16.97
C ASN A 241 4.44 -1.15 -16.55
N ALA A 242 4.35 -2.02 -15.53
CA ALA A 242 5.48 -2.81 -15.06
C ALA A 242 5.55 -4.21 -15.68
N HIS A 243 4.45 -4.70 -16.28
CA HIS A 243 4.36 -5.98 -17.02
C HIS A 243 4.92 -7.19 -16.25
N PRO A 244 4.55 -7.44 -14.97
CA PRO A 244 5.04 -8.60 -14.23
C PRO A 244 4.63 -9.89 -14.97
N LEU A 245 5.48 -10.90 -14.99
CA LEU A 245 5.21 -12.15 -15.70
C LEU A 245 4.20 -12.99 -14.90
N ALA A 246 3.00 -13.22 -15.44
CA ALA A 246 1.90 -13.87 -14.72
C ALA A 246 2.26 -15.27 -14.17
N ASP A 247 3.04 -16.06 -14.92
CA ASP A 247 3.50 -17.39 -14.49
C ASP A 247 4.48 -17.31 -13.31
N GLU A 248 5.38 -16.32 -13.32
CA GLU A 248 6.32 -16.09 -12.22
C GLU A 248 5.61 -15.55 -10.97
N VAL A 249 4.66 -14.61 -11.14
CA VAL A 249 3.82 -14.13 -10.06
C VAL A 249 3.08 -15.31 -9.39
N LEU A 250 2.45 -16.19 -10.17
CA LEU A 250 1.78 -17.37 -9.64
C LEU A 250 2.74 -18.31 -8.91
N SER A 251 3.92 -18.56 -9.49
CA SER A 251 4.94 -19.44 -8.90
C SER A 251 5.38 -18.94 -7.53
N ILE A 252 5.70 -17.64 -7.42
CA ILE A 252 6.11 -17.01 -6.16
C ILE A 252 4.93 -16.98 -5.16
N ALA A 253 3.73 -16.61 -5.62
CA ALA A 253 2.53 -16.55 -4.79
C ALA A 253 2.19 -17.91 -4.16
N ARG A 254 2.37 -19.02 -4.90
CA ARG A 254 2.17 -20.38 -4.40
C ARG A 254 3.22 -20.77 -3.36
N LYS A 255 4.48 -20.46 -3.58
CA LYS A 255 5.53 -20.69 -2.59
C LYS A 255 5.25 -19.97 -1.28
N LEU A 256 4.71 -18.74 -1.36
CA LEU A 256 4.34 -17.92 -0.22
C LEU A 256 2.95 -18.27 0.37
N GLY A 257 2.17 -19.14 -0.29
CA GLY A 257 0.82 -19.51 0.17
C GLY A 257 -0.22 -18.38 0.11
N VAL A 258 -0.03 -17.40 -0.79
CA VAL A 258 -0.83 -16.16 -0.83
C VAL A 258 -1.71 -16.02 -2.08
N GLY A 259 -1.75 -17.04 -2.93
CA GLY A 259 -2.44 -17.01 -4.23
C GLY A 259 -3.89 -16.57 -4.15
N ARG A 260 -4.65 -17.04 -3.16
CA ARG A 260 -6.07 -16.70 -2.94
C ARG A 260 -6.30 -15.18 -2.74
N PHE A 261 -5.41 -14.49 -2.06
CA PHE A 261 -5.53 -13.04 -1.83
C PHE A 261 -5.28 -12.24 -3.11
N ILE A 262 -4.32 -12.71 -3.92
CA ILE A 262 -4.02 -12.11 -5.23
C ILE A 262 -5.18 -12.34 -6.19
N TYR A 263 -5.79 -13.54 -6.18
CA TYR A 263 -6.98 -13.80 -6.99
C TYR A 263 -8.11 -12.80 -6.69
N VAL A 264 -8.41 -12.53 -5.41
CA VAL A 264 -9.43 -11.55 -5.01
C VAL A 264 -9.12 -10.17 -5.58
N CYS A 265 -7.87 -9.72 -5.47
CA CYS A 265 -7.42 -8.43 -6.01
C CYS A 265 -7.61 -8.36 -7.53
N LEU A 266 -7.22 -9.41 -8.25
CA LEU A 266 -7.38 -9.51 -9.71
C LEU A 266 -8.86 -9.55 -10.13
N ALA A 267 -9.68 -10.35 -9.44
CA ALA A 267 -11.11 -10.50 -9.72
C ALA A 267 -11.85 -9.17 -9.55
N TYR A 268 -11.60 -8.46 -8.46
CA TYR A 268 -12.19 -7.14 -8.23
C TYR A 268 -11.69 -6.10 -9.23
N THR A 269 -10.41 -6.13 -9.59
CA THR A 269 -9.86 -5.23 -10.61
C THR A 269 -10.50 -5.50 -11.98
N MET A 270 -10.70 -6.78 -12.34
CA MET A 270 -11.41 -7.16 -13.56
C MET A 270 -12.87 -6.68 -13.56
N GLU A 271 -13.59 -6.85 -12.43
CA GLU A 271 -14.97 -6.33 -12.29
C GLU A 271 -15.05 -4.84 -12.56
N LEU A 272 -14.08 -4.06 -12.07
CA LEU A 272 -14.07 -2.61 -12.18
C LEU A 272 -13.63 -2.11 -13.56
N PHE A 273 -12.58 -2.68 -14.16
CA PHE A 273 -12.01 -2.15 -15.40
C PHE A 273 -12.45 -2.89 -16.66
N SER A 274 -12.85 -4.15 -16.57
CA SER A 274 -13.30 -5.00 -17.70
C SER A 274 -12.33 -4.97 -18.89
N ASP A 275 -11.01 -5.02 -18.60
CA ASP A 275 -9.93 -4.90 -19.60
C ASP A 275 -9.25 -6.26 -19.83
N GLU A 276 -9.07 -6.62 -21.10
CA GLU A 276 -8.49 -7.91 -21.50
C GLU A 276 -7.05 -8.10 -21.02
N CYS A 277 -6.31 -7.02 -20.71
CA CYS A 277 -4.95 -7.12 -20.17
C CYS A 277 -4.87 -7.85 -18.82
N LEU A 278 -5.99 -7.93 -18.09
CA LEU A 278 -6.09 -8.65 -16.82
C LEU A 278 -6.34 -10.16 -17.00
N LEU A 279 -6.85 -10.59 -18.16
CA LEU A 279 -7.23 -11.99 -18.41
C LEU A 279 -6.07 -12.99 -18.25
N PRO A 280 -4.83 -12.72 -18.72
CA PRO A 280 -3.72 -13.63 -18.53
C PRO A 280 -3.45 -13.93 -17.05
N TYR A 281 -3.56 -12.93 -16.18
CA TYR A 281 -3.36 -13.08 -14.75
C TYR A 281 -4.54 -13.81 -14.10
N LEU A 282 -5.76 -13.38 -14.36
CA LEU A 282 -6.96 -13.99 -13.79
C LEU A 282 -7.06 -15.48 -14.14
N ASN A 283 -6.84 -15.85 -15.40
CA ASN A 283 -6.86 -17.24 -15.85
C ASN A 283 -5.78 -18.10 -15.18
N ARG A 284 -4.57 -17.54 -14.95
CA ARG A 284 -3.50 -18.26 -14.25
C ARG A 284 -3.83 -18.50 -12.79
N PHE A 285 -4.50 -17.55 -12.15
CA PHE A 285 -4.87 -17.63 -10.75
C PHE A 285 -6.22 -18.30 -10.48
N GLU A 286 -6.93 -18.84 -11.50
CA GLU A 286 -8.25 -19.46 -11.32
C GLU A 286 -8.23 -20.65 -10.34
N SER A 287 -7.12 -21.39 -10.25
CA SER A 287 -6.96 -22.48 -9.27
C SER A 287 -6.79 -21.99 -7.82
N GLU A 288 -6.54 -20.69 -7.61
CA GLU A 288 -6.41 -20.03 -6.31
C GLU A 288 -7.71 -19.35 -5.87
N ARG A 289 -8.79 -19.51 -6.65
CA ARG A 289 -10.09 -18.91 -6.38
C ARG A 289 -10.66 -19.34 -5.04
N ASP A 290 -11.11 -18.37 -4.27
CA ASP A 290 -11.82 -18.56 -3.00
C ASP A 290 -13.05 -17.65 -2.96
N ASP A 291 -14.23 -18.22 -3.23
CA ASP A 291 -15.49 -17.48 -3.29
C ASP A 291 -15.87 -16.90 -1.91
N THR A 292 -15.43 -17.53 -0.82
CA THR A 292 -15.66 -16.99 0.53
C THR A 292 -14.95 -15.65 0.72
N LEU A 293 -13.71 -15.54 0.21
CA LEU A 293 -12.95 -14.29 0.30
C LEU A 293 -13.53 -13.20 -0.61
N LEU A 294 -14.08 -13.54 -1.76
CA LEU A 294 -14.74 -12.60 -2.67
C LEU A 294 -16.03 -12.00 -2.08
N GLU A 295 -16.75 -12.77 -1.27
CA GLU A 295 -18.04 -12.36 -0.73
C GLU A 295 -17.94 -11.79 0.69
N SER A 296 -16.75 -11.70 1.28
CA SER A 296 -16.58 -11.32 2.68
C SER A 296 -15.51 -10.26 2.91
N PHE A 297 -15.45 -9.76 4.15
CA PHE A 297 -14.36 -8.95 4.69
C PHE A 297 -13.95 -9.49 6.07
N GLY A 298 -12.86 -9.02 6.61
CA GLY A 298 -12.18 -9.58 7.78
C GLY A 298 -10.90 -10.32 7.36
N LEU A 299 -9.81 -10.06 8.09
CA LEU A 299 -8.48 -10.59 7.73
C LEU A 299 -8.26 -12.03 8.20
N ASN A 300 -9.03 -12.50 9.17
CA ASN A 300 -9.00 -13.86 9.69
C ASN A 300 -10.42 -14.42 9.82
N ASP A 301 -10.54 -15.73 10.08
CA ASP A 301 -11.83 -16.41 10.09
C ASP A 301 -12.75 -15.94 11.23
N GLU A 302 -12.20 -15.51 12.37
CA GLU A 302 -12.99 -15.01 13.50
C GLU A 302 -13.66 -13.65 13.17
N GLU A 303 -12.98 -12.82 12.39
CA GLU A 303 -13.45 -11.49 11.97
C GLU A 303 -14.33 -11.54 10.73
N ARG A 304 -14.36 -12.68 10.02
CA ARG A 304 -14.99 -12.77 8.70
C ARG A 304 -16.49 -12.48 8.77
N LYS A 305 -16.90 -11.54 7.93
CA LYS A 305 -18.29 -11.10 7.74
C LYS A 305 -18.62 -11.10 6.26
N ARG A 306 -19.85 -11.41 5.91
CA ARG A 306 -20.30 -11.38 4.51
C ARG A 306 -20.72 -9.98 4.12
N TRP A 307 -20.35 -9.58 2.90
CA TRP A 307 -20.88 -8.38 2.29
C TRP A 307 -22.35 -8.61 1.83
N ASP A 308 -23.18 -7.61 2.06
CA ASP A 308 -24.58 -7.57 1.62
C ASP A 308 -24.82 -6.65 0.42
N ILE A 309 -23.78 -5.92 -0.01
CA ILE A 309 -23.79 -5.02 -1.16
C ILE A 309 -22.63 -5.34 -2.12
N PRO A 310 -22.83 -5.18 -3.47
CA PRO A 310 -21.80 -5.48 -4.46
C PRO A 310 -20.63 -4.51 -4.40
N LEU A 311 -19.47 -4.89 -4.97
CA LEU A 311 -18.21 -4.16 -4.91
C LEU A 311 -18.34 -2.68 -5.33
N ILE A 312 -19.00 -2.41 -6.46
CA ILE A 312 -19.16 -1.04 -6.97
C ILE A 312 -19.89 -0.16 -5.95
N GLN A 313 -20.95 -0.67 -5.34
CA GLN A 313 -21.69 0.05 -4.30
C GLN A 313 -20.85 0.25 -3.03
N ARG A 314 -19.98 -0.72 -2.67
CA ARG A 314 -19.05 -0.57 -1.52
C ARG A 314 -18.09 0.60 -1.73
N ILE A 315 -17.49 0.70 -2.93
CA ILE A 315 -16.49 1.73 -3.25
C ILE A 315 -17.10 3.14 -3.19
N PHE A 316 -18.33 3.32 -3.66
CA PHE A 316 -18.99 4.63 -3.72
C PHE A 316 -20.01 4.84 -2.60
N HIS A 317 -20.05 3.95 -1.60
CA HIS A 317 -20.98 4.08 -0.48
C HIS A 317 -20.71 5.35 0.33
N PRO A 318 -21.71 6.22 0.55
CA PRO A 318 -21.49 7.51 1.21
C PRO A 318 -21.00 7.39 2.67
N ASP A 319 -21.28 6.27 3.32
CA ASP A 319 -20.84 5.97 4.70
C ASP A 319 -20.64 4.46 4.87
N LEU A 320 -19.68 3.89 4.12
CA LEU A 320 -19.35 2.47 4.22
C LEU A 320 -18.93 2.06 5.64
N PRO A 321 -18.13 2.86 6.39
CA PRO A 321 -17.78 2.54 7.77
C PRO A 321 -18.99 2.27 8.66
N LYS A 322 -20.03 3.09 8.57
CA LYS A 322 -21.26 2.91 9.34
C LYS A 322 -22.08 1.71 8.87
N HIS A 323 -22.17 1.50 7.56
CA HIS A 323 -22.85 0.34 6.96
C HIS A 323 -22.22 -0.96 7.45
N MET A 324 -20.90 -1.08 7.36
CA MET A 324 -20.15 -2.24 7.80
C MET A 324 -20.32 -2.52 9.31
N GLN A 325 -20.37 -1.48 10.16
CA GLN A 325 -20.50 -1.65 11.60
C GLN A 325 -21.77 -2.42 12.01
N ALA A 326 -22.82 -2.39 11.19
CA ALA A 326 -24.06 -3.13 11.47
C ALA A 326 -23.86 -4.67 11.51
N SER A 327 -22.81 -5.18 10.88
CA SER A 327 -22.45 -6.60 10.85
C SER A 327 -21.40 -7.02 11.87
N LEU A 328 -20.79 -6.06 12.59
CA LEU A 328 -19.72 -6.31 13.57
C LEU A 328 -20.31 -6.71 14.93
N ASN A 329 -19.62 -7.62 15.62
CA ASN A 329 -19.92 -7.98 17.00
C ASN A 329 -19.14 -7.11 18.00
N GLU A 330 -19.40 -7.29 19.31
CA GLU A 330 -18.74 -6.52 20.37
C GLU A 330 -17.20 -6.69 20.37
N LYS A 331 -16.69 -7.88 20.07
CA LYS A 331 -15.24 -8.16 20.00
C LYS A 331 -14.59 -7.38 18.86
N ASP A 332 -15.24 -7.31 17.70
CA ASP A 332 -14.78 -6.56 16.53
C ASP A 332 -14.73 -5.04 16.83
N LEU A 333 -15.78 -4.53 17.45
CA LEU A 333 -15.87 -3.10 17.84
C LEU A 333 -14.81 -2.73 18.88
N GLU A 334 -14.57 -3.59 19.85
CA GLU A 334 -13.51 -3.40 20.86
C GLU A 334 -12.12 -3.40 20.21
N LYS A 335 -11.86 -4.27 19.27
CA LYS A 335 -10.61 -4.29 18.49
C LYS A 335 -10.40 -2.97 17.73
N ILE A 336 -11.43 -2.45 17.07
CA ILE A 336 -11.38 -1.14 16.40
C ILE A 336 -11.03 -0.04 17.40
N ARG A 337 -11.65 -0.06 18.60
CA ARG A 337 -11.40 0.93 19.66
C ARG A 337 -9.95 0.88 20.14
N ILE A 338 -9.44 -0.33 20.45
CA ILE A 338 -8.07 -0.52 20.92
C ILE A 338 -7.06 -0.01 19.88
N ASN A 339 -7.28 -0.32 18.60
CA ASN A 339 -6.38 0.14 17.54
C ASN A 339 -6.40 1.68 17.40
N ARG A 340 -7.55 2.34 17.53
CA ARG A 340 -7.64 3.81 17.53
C ARG A 340 -6.90 4.48 18.68
N GLU A 341 -6.90 3.86 19.86
CA GLU A 341 -6.25 4.41 21.06
C GLU A 341 -4.72 4.25 21.04
N ASN A 342 -4.20 3.30 20.26
CA ASN A 342 -2.77 2.95 20.26
C ASN A 342 -2.02 3.35 18.98
N MET A 343 -2.71 3.88 17.96
CA MET A 343 -2.14 4.48 16.75
C MET A 343 -2.17 6.02 16.82
#